data_20837b14838b6d5d68c820be21d8ca02
#
_entry.id   20837b14838b6d5d68c820be21d8ca02
#
_cell.length_a   1.000
_cell.length_b   1.000
_cell.length_c   1.000
_cell.angle_alpha   90.00
_cell.angle_beta   90.00
_cell.angle_gamma   90.00
#
_symmetry.space_group_name_H-M   'P 1'
#
loop_
_entity.id
_entity.type
_entity.pdbx_description
1 polymer ?
#
loop_
_entity_poly.entity_id
_entity_poly.type
_entity_poly.pdbx_seq_one_letter_code
_entity_poly.pdbx_strand_id
1 'polypeptide(L)'
;MSERDPLSAAIGLRLRAERHRRKLSLSQLAALTDDRLAKSRISNYEQGIRRMGLEESVMLARALGDVSPVYLLCLEDSDPLSSDEINLLARYRASDKRGRAMIDSVAESEADRSHGQRAQAA
;
A
#
# COMPACT_ATOMS: atom_id res chain seq x y z
N MET A 1 1.05 28.93 -16.65
CA MET A 1 0.48 28.11 -15.56
C MET A 1 1.02 26.72 -15.69
N SER A 2 1.80 26.29 -14.74
CA SER A 2 2.33 24.93 -14.77
C SER A 2 1.24 23.94 -14.41
N GLU A 3 0.98 22.99 -15.26
CA GLU A 3 0.11 21.89 -14.95
C GLU A 3 0.77 21.04 -13.86
N ARG A 4 -0.05 20.55 -12.92
CA ARG A 4 0.44 19.63 -11.91
C ARG A 4 0.84 18.32 -12.58
N ASP A 5 1.97 17.79 -12.19
CA ASP A 5 2.44 16.50 -12.66
C ASP A 5 1.40 15.43 -12.31
N PRO A 6 0.90 14.65 -13.29
CA PRO A 6 -0.08 13.60 -13.01
C PRO A 6 0.38 12.60 -11.94
N LEU A 7 1.66 12.29 -11.88
CA LEU A 7 2.19 11.38 -10.86
C LEU A 7 2.13 12.01 -9.47
N SER A 8 2.51 13.29 -9.34
CA SER A 8 2.41 14.02 -8.07
C SER A 8 0.97 14.11 -7.59
N ALA A 9 0.03 14.32 -8.50
CA ALA A 9 -1.40 14.36 -8.18
C ALA A 9 -1.90 12.99 -7.67
N ALA A 10 -1.49 11.91 -8.34
CA ALA A 10 -1.87 10.55 -7.95
C ALA A 10 -1.30 10.18 -6.58
N ILE A 11 -0.04 10.52 -6.33
CA ILE A 11 0.61 10.31 -5.02
C ILE A 11 -0.16 11.05 -3.93
N GLY A 12 -0.51 12.31 -4.19
CA GLY A 12 -1.25 13.14 -3.24
C GLY A 12 -2.61 12.56 -2.88
N LEU A 13 -3.36 12.10 -3.88
CA LEU A 13 -4.66 11.46 -3.66
C LEU A 13 -4.54 10.18 -2.84
N ARG A 14 -3.53 9.37 -3.12
CA ARG A 14 -3.29 8.13 -2.38
C ARG A 14 -2.92 8.41 -0.92
N LEU A 15 -2.03 9.35 -0.69
CA LEU A 15 -1.65 9.76 0.67
C LEU A 15 -2.87 10.25 1.45
N ARG A 16 -3.68 11.09 0.84
CA ARG A 16 -4.90 11.61 1.47
C ARG A 16 -5.88 10.49 1.80
N ALA A 17 -6.09 9.55 0.88
CA ALA A 17 -6.98 8.42 1.09
C ALA A 17 -6.50 7.55 2.26
N GLU A 18 -5.21 7.28 2.34
CA GLU A 18 -4.64 6.47 3.42
C GLU A 18 -4.71 7.20 4.76
N ARG A 19 -4.53 8.52 4.78
CA ARG A 19 -4.71 9.31 5.98
C ARG A 19 -6.17 9.28 6.46
N HIS A 20 -7.11 9.50 5.54
CA HIS A 20 -8.55 9.50 5.85
C HIS A 20 -9.02 8.13 6.34
N ARG A 21 -8.51 7.07 5.74
CA ARG A 21 -8.86 5.70 6.15
C ARG A 21 -8.53 5.43 7.62
N ARG A 22 -7.49 6.09 8.13
CA ARG A 22 -7.07 5.99 9.53
C ARG A 22 -7.66 7.07 10.42
N LYS A 23 -8.51 7.93 9.86
CA LYS A 23 -9.16 9.04 10.58
C LYS A 23 -8.14 9.98 11.23
N LEU A 24 -7.03 10.22 10.55
CA LEU A 24 -5.98 11.12 11.01
C LEU A 24 -6.16 12.50 10.40
N SER A 25 -5.98 13.54 11.22
CA SER A 25 -5.85 14.91 10.71
C SER A 25 -4.45 15.11 10.16
N LEU A 26 -4.25 16.19 9.42
CA LEU A 26 -2.91 16.56 8.94
C LEU A 26 -1.94 16.75 10.10
N SER A 27 -2.40 17.39 11.17
CA SER A 27 -1.59 17.61 12.38
C SER A 27 -1.21 16.31 13.07
N GLN A 28 -2.15 15.37 13.14
CA GLN A 28 -1.90 14.06 13.74
C GLN A 28 -0.89 13.26 12.92
N LEU A 29 -1.00 13.27 11.60
CA LEU A 29 -0.04 12.60 10.74
C LEU A 29 1.36 13.23 10.87
N ALA A 30 1.44 14.57 10.90
CA ALA A 30 2.70 15.29 11.12
C ALA A 30 3.35 14.86 12.43
N ALA A 31 2.58 14.77 13.51
CA ALA A 31 3.09 14.33 14.81
C ALA A 31 3.64 12.92 14.75
N LEU A 32 3.01 12.02 13.98
CA LEU A 32 3.47 10.64 13.82
C LEU A 32 4.80 10.53 13.08
N THR A 33 5.21 11.57 12.36
CA THR A 33 6.55 11.63 11.73
C THR A 33 7.60 12.22 12.68
N ASP A 34 7.29 12.35 13.98
CA ASP A 34 8.11 13.04 14.97
C ASP A 34 8.37 14.50 14.58
N ASP A 35 7.37 15.11 13.94
CA ASP A 35 7.40 16.47 13.43
C ASP A 35 8.52 16.76 12.42
N ARG A 36 9.05 15.71 11.79
CA ARG A 36 10.03 15.87 10.71
C ARG A 36 9.38 16.43 9.45
N LEU A 37 8.09 16.17 9.25
CA LEU A 37 7.31 16.72 8.16
C LEU A 37 6.23 17.62 8.76
N ALA A 38 6.26 18.88 8.36
CA ALA A 38 5.26 19.85 8.81
C ALA A 38 3.90 19.56 8.16
N LYS A 39 2.83 19.91 8.85
CA LYS A 39 1.46 19.82 8.37
C LYS A 39 1.30 20.44 6.98
N SER A 40 1.90 21.61 6.74
CA SER A 40 1.83 22.32 5.47
C SER A 40 2.49 21.53 4.34
N ARG A 41 3.61 20.86 4.63
CA ARG A 41 4.29 20.04 3.63
C ARG A 41 3.44 18.84 3.24
N ILE A 42 2.85 18.16 4.22
CA ILE A 42 1.96 17.02 3.96
C ILE A 42 0.77 17.48 3.12
N SER A 43 0.18 18.62 3.46
CA SER A 43 -0.92 19.21 2.69
C SER A 43 -0.51 19.47 1.24
N ASN A 44 0.69 19.99 1.01
CA ASN A 44 1.19 20.23 -0.33
C ASN A 44 1.38 18.94 -1.13
N TYR A 45 1.80 17.86 -0.49
CA TYR A 45 1.85 16.54 -1.13
C TYR A 45 0.45 16.07 -1.53
N GLU A 46 -0.51 16.18 -0.63
CA GLU A 46 -1.89 15.73 -0.89
C GLU A 46 -2.55 16.50 -2.03
N GLN A 47 -2.20 17.76 -2.17
CA GLN A 47 -2.74 18.62 -3.23
C GLN A 47 -2.01 18.46 -4.57
N GLY A 48 -0.93 17.69 -4.61
CA GLY A 48 -0.12 17.51 -5.81
C GLY A 48 0.75 18.72 -6.15
N ILE A 49 0.84 19.69 -5.24
CA ILE A 49 1.66 20.90 -5.44
C ILE A 49 3.14 20.58 -5.34
N ARG A 50 3.49 19.62 -4.49
CA ARG A 50 4.85 19.20 -4.26
C ARG A 50 4.95 17.68 -4.39
N ARG A 51 6.02 17.20 -5.04
CA ARG A 51 6.28 15.77 -5.17
C ARG A 51 6.91 15.24 -3.88
N MET A 52 6.38 14.10 -3.40
CA MET A 52 6.95 13.39 -2.28
C MET A 52 8.24 12.71 -2.71
N GLY A 53 9.33 12.93 -1.96
CA GLY A 53 10.60 12.26 -2.21
C GLY A 53 10.66 10.87 -1.57
N LEU A 54 11.78 10.18 -1.82
CA LEU A 54 11.97 8.83 -1.29
C LEU A 54 11.99 8.80 0.24
N GLU A 55 12.74 9.73 0.85
CA GLU A 55 12.86 9.79 2.32
C GLU A 55 11.51 10.10 2.97
N GLU A 56 10.78 11.04 2.41
CA GLU A 56 9.46 11.44 2.91
C GLU A 56 8.45 10.31 2.77
N SER A 57 8.54 9.52 1.69
CA SER A 57 7.66 8.36 1.52
C SER A 57 7.92 7.30 2.59
N VAL A 58 9.17 7.10 2.99
CA VAL A 58 9.53 6.17 4.07
C VAL A 58 8.99 6.67 5.40
N MET A 59 9.16 7.96 5.69
CA MET A 59 8.66 8.56 6.93
C MET A 59 7.13 8.45 7.03
N LEU A 60 6.42 8.77 5.96
CA LEU A 60 4.96 8.72 5.94
C LEU A 60 4.44 7.28 5.97
N ALA A 61 5.10 6.36 5.27
CA ALA A 61 4.72 4.95 5.32
C ALA A 61 4.84 4.39 6.74
N ARG A 62 5.90 4.73 7.45
CA ARG A 62 6.08 4.32 8.86
C ARG A 62 5.03 4.95 9.76
N ALA A 63 4.73 6.23 9.55
CA ALA A 63 3.73 6.94 10.34
C ALA A 63 2.33 6.36 10.14
N LEU A 64 1.99 5.98 8.92
CA LEU A 64 0.71 5.34 8.60
C LEU A 64 0.64 3.89 9.09
N GLY A 65 1.75 3.17 9.08
CA GLY A 65 1.92 1.87 9.73
C GLY A 65 1.84 0.65 8.84
N ASP A 66 0.85 0.57 7.97
CA ASP A 66 0.55 -0.64 7.20
C ASP A 66 0.58 -0.43 5.68
N VAL A 67 1.36 0.52 5.21
CA VAL A 67 1.58 0.76 3.78
C VAL A 67 3.08 0.80 3.50
N SER A 68 3.43 0.49 2.25
CA SER A 68 4.81 0.58 1.80
C SER A 68 5.09 1.94 1.15
N PRO A 69 6.35 2.41 1.17
CA PRO A 69 6.73 3.61 0.42
C PRO A 69 6.44 3.49 -1.09
N VAL A 70 6.64 2.30 -1.64
CA VAL A 70 6.40 2.03 -3.08
C VAL A 70 4.94 2.24 -3.44
N TYR A 71 4.03 1.79 -2.56
CA TYR A 71 2.60 2.00 -2.73
C TYR A 71 2.24 3.49 -2.66
N LEU A 72 2.77 4.20 -1.66
CA LEU A 72 2.52 5.65 -1.53
C LEU A 72 3.00 6.43 -2.76
N LEU A 73 4.11 6.01 -3.35
CA LEU A 73 4.68 6.66 -4.53
C LEU A 73 3.98 6.24 -5.83
N CYS A 74 2.91 5.47 -5.75
CA CYS A 74 2.14 4.98 -6.90
C CYS A 74 2.98 4.15 -7.89
N LEU A 75 4.03 3.51 -7.39
CA LEU A 75 4.86 2.59 -8.17
C LEU A 75 4.33 1.15 -8.10
N GLU A 76 3.34 0.93 -7.25
CA GLU A 76 2.68 -0.34 -7.05
C GLU A 76 1.20 -0.08 -6.76
N ASP A 77 0.31 -0.75 -7.47
CA ASP A 77 -1.13 -0.52 -7.36
C ASP A 77 -1.85 -1.57 -6.49
N SER A 78 -1.15 -2.63 -6.11
CA SER A 78 -1.73 -3.68 -5.29
C SER A 78 -1.85 -3.25 -3.84
N ASP A 79 -2.90 -3.72 -3.17
CA ASP A 79 -3.05 -3.55 -1.74
C ASP A 79 -1.88 -4.20 -1.00
N PRO A 80 -1.51 -3.68 0.18
CA PRO A 80 -0.49 -4.33 1.00
C PRO A 80 -0.87 -5.79 1.27
N LEU A 81 0.14 -6.66 1.25
CA LEU A 81 -0.07 -8.06 1.56
C LEU A 81 -0.49 -8.23 3.03
N SER A 82 -1.46 -9.12 3.25
CA SER A 82 -1.85 -9.50 4.60
C SER A 82 -0.76 -10.35 5.26
N SER A 83 -0.85 -10.53 6.57
CA SER A 83 0.05 -11.41 7.31
C SER A 83 0.00 -12.84 6.78
N ASP A 84 -1.19 -13.33 6.45
CA ASP A 84 -1.36 -14.68 5.90
C ASP A 84 -0.69 -14.81 4.54
N GLU A 85 -0.81 -13.78 3.70
CA GLU A 85 -0.16 -13.76 2.40
C GLU A 85 1.36 -13.74 2.52
N ILE A 86 1.89 -12.92 3.42
CA ILE A 86 3.34 -12.85 3.68
C ILE A 86 3.85 -14.20 4.15
N ASN A 87 3.14 -14.85 5.09
CA ASN A 87 3.52 -16.16 5.60
C ASN A 87 3.50 -17.23 4.51
N LEU A 88 2.47 -17.20 3.66
CA LEU A 88 2.36 -18.14 2.55
C LEU A 88 3.51 -17.97 1.56
N LEU A 89 3.85 -16.73 1.21
CA LEU A 89 4.99 -16.43 0.33
C LEU A 89 6.31 -16.93 0.93
N ALA A 90 6.51 -16.73 2.24
CA ALA A 90 7.72 -17.21 2.91
C ALA A 90 7.85 -18.72 2.82
N ARG A 91 6.75 -19.45 3.04
CA ARG A 91 6.72 -20.90 2.93
C ARG A 91 6.97 -21.38 1.50
N TYR A 92 6.37 -20.69 0.54
CA TYR A 92 6.59 -20.98 -0.88
C TYR A 92 8.05 -20.80 -1.26
N ARG A 93 8.66 -19.68 -0.84
CA ARG A 93 10.07 -19.41 -1.14
C ARG A 93 11.03 -20.39 -0.48
N ALA A 94 10.67 -20.92 0.68
CA ALA A 94 11.47 -21.90 1.41
C ALA A 94 11.33 -23.32 0.83
N SER A 95 10.36 -23.55 -0.03
CA SER A 95 10.10 -24.86 -0.62
C SER A 95 10.97 -25.10 -1.86
N ASP A 96 11.26 -26.37 -2.14
CA ASP A 96 11.96 -26.75 -3.38
C ASP A 96 10.99 -26.72 -4.58
N LYS A 97 11.48 -27.05 -5.77
CA LYS A 97 10.69 -27.01 -6.99
C LYS A 97 9.44 -27.89 -6.90
N ARG A 98 9.58 -29.11 -6.34
CA ARG A 98 8.46 -30.04 -6.16
C ARG A 98 7.43 -29.46 -5.16
N GLY A 99 7.90 -28.91 -4.04
CA GLY A 99 7.05 -28.31 -3.02
C GLY A 99 6.27 -27.12 -3.56
N ARG A 100 6.92 -26.27 -4.35
CA ARG A 100 6.27 -25.13 -4.98
C ARG A 100 5.17 -25.55 -5.94
N ALA A 101 5.41 -26.61 -6.73
CA ALA A 101 4.41 -27.16 -7.64
C ALA A 101 3.19 -27.69 -6.89
N MET A 102 3.41 -28.33 -5.74
CA MET A 102 2.33 -28.82 -4.87
C MET A 102 1.52 -27.68 -4.28
N ILE A 103 2.19 -26.65 -3.77
CA ILE A 103 1.52 -25.48 -3.21
C ILE A 103 0.66 -24.81 -4.26
N ASP A 104 1.20 -24.61 -5.46
CA ASP A 104 0.48 -23.99 -6.57
C ASP A 104 -0.75 -24.81 -6.98
N SER A 105 -0.61 -26.12 -7.06
CA SER A 105 -1.69 -27.03 -7.42
C SER A 105 -2.85 -26.96 -6.41
N VAL A 106 -2.51 -26.98 -5.11
CA VAL A 106 -3.52 -26.86 -4.05
C VAL A 106 -4.18 -25.48 -4.08
N ALA A 107 -3.39 -24.44 -4.26
CA ALA A 107 -3.91 -23.06 -4.33
C ALA A 107 -4.89 -22.91 -5.49
N GLU A 108 -4.57 -23.45 -6.66
CA GLU A 108 -5.44 -23.44 -7.84
C GLU A 108 -6.74 -24.17 -7.56
N SER A 109 -6.68 -25.38 -7.01
CA SER A 109 -7.87 -26.16 -6.66
C SER A 109 -8.77 -25.44 -5.67
N GLU A 110 -8.19 -24.83 -4.65
CA GLU A 110 -8.95 -24.11 -3.63
C GLU A 110 -9.57 -22.83 -4.19
N ALA A 111 -8.88 -22.14 -5.08
CA ALA A 111 -9.42 -20.95 -5.74
C ALA A 111 -10.63 -21.31 -6.60
N ASP A 112 -10.54 -22.39 -7.37
CA ASP A 112 -11.64 -22.88 -8.22
C ASP A 112 -12.83 -23.31 -7.37
N ARG A 113 -12.59 -24.06 -6.30
CA ARG A 113 -13.65 -24.48 -5.38
C ARG A 113 -14.35 -23.28 -4.75
N SER A 114 -13.61 -22.29 -4.27
CA SER A 114 -14.15 -21.08 -3.65
C SER A 114 -14.95 -20.24 -4.65
N HIS A 115 -14.47 -20.15 -5.89
CA HIS A 115 -15.16 -19.44 -6.96
C HIS A 115 -16.49 -20.11 -7.30
N GLY A 116 -16.51 -21.44 -7.41
CA GLY A 116 -17.71 -22.20 -7.65
C GLY A 116 -18.76 -22.02 -6.54
N GLN A 117 -18.34 -22.00 -5.29
CA GLN A 117 -19.23 -21.77 -4.15
C GLN A 117 -19.84 -20.36 -4.17
N ARG A 118 -19.07 -19.35 -4.54
CA ARG A 118 -19.57 -17.97 -4.67
C ARG A 118 -20.62 -17.87 -5.77
N ALA A 119 -20.40 -18.54 -6.88
CA ALA A 119 -21.33 -18.57 -8.00
C ALA A 119 -22.65 -19.23 -7.60
N GLN A 120 -22.63 -20.29 -6.80
CA GLN A 120 -23.82 -20.99 -6.30
C GLN A 120 -24.57 -20.18 -5.25
N ALA A 121 -23.86 -19.37 -4.46
CA ALA A 121 -24.46 -18.56 -3.39
C ALA A 121 -25.13 -17.28 -3.91
N ALA A 122 -24.85 -16.89 -5.15
CA ALA A 122 -25.37 -15.65 -5.72
C ALA A 122 -26.84 -15.78 -6.17
#